data_5d179c6e8e067c17004b881a9bc919d5
#
_entry.id   5d179c6e8e067c17004b881a9bc919d5
#
_cell.length_a   1.000
_cell.length_b   1.000
_cell.length_c   1.000
_cell.angle_alpha   90.00
_cell.angle_beta   90.00
_cell.angle_gamma   90.00
#
_symmetry.space_group_name_H-M   'P 1'
#
loop_
_entity.id
_entity.type
_entity.pdbx_description
1 polymer ?
#
loop_
_entity_poly.entity_id
_entity_poly.type
_entity_poly.pdbx_seq_one_letter_code
_entity_poly.pdbx_strand_id
1 'polypeptide(L)'
;MGRVSAIGQDEGQDMALYEHVFLARQDLAQAQVDALAEAATKIVEDHKGKVVKTETWGLRSLAYKIAKNRKAHYVMLEIDAPGDVVAELERQTQINEDVIRYMTVKVDEH
;
A
#
# COMPACT_ATOMS: atom_id res chain seq x y z
N MET A 1 -17.80 -16.57 5.43
CA MET A 1 -16.76 -16.51 5.63
C MET A 1 -16.04 -16.77 5.33
N GLY A 2 -16.17 -16.66 5.48
CA GLY A 2 -14.96 -16.57 5.45
C GLY A 2 -14.67 -16.66 5.43
N ARG A 3 -14.91 -16.66 5.30
CA ARG A 3 -14.07 -16.71 5.53
C ARG A 3 -13.76 -17.09 5.94
N VAL A 4 -14.26 -17.09 5.98
CA VAL A 4 -13.34 -17.31 6.64
C VAL A 4 -13.05 -17.61 7.05
N SER A 5 -13.55 -17.64 7.30
CA SER A 5 -12.74 -17.83 7.89
C SER A 5 -12.29 -18.19 8.27
N ALA A 6 -12.86 -18.43 8.62
CA ALA A 6 -12.04 -18.50 9.13
C ALA A 6 -11.47 -18.85 9.20
N ILE A 7 -11.57 -18.52 9.19
CA ILE A 7 -10.68 -18.44 9.31
C ILE A 7 -10.57 -18.41 9.77
N GLY A 8 -10.83 -18.33 9.92
CA GLY A 8 -10.26 -17.90 10.43
C GLY A 8 -10.56 -17.51 10.79
N GLN A 9 -11.17 -17.46 10.88
CA GLN A 9 -11.23 -16.65 11.35
C GLN A 9 -10.41 -15.91 11.89
N ASP A 10 -10.08 -15.91 12.22
CA ASP A 10 -9.06 -15.21 12.95
C ASP A 10 -7.85 -14.83 12.14
N GLU A 11 -7.70 -15.38 10.97
CA GLU A 11 -6.58 -15.05 10.12
C GLU A 11 -6.55 -13.58 9.75
N GLY A 12 -7.73 -13.00 9.55
CA GLY A 12 -7.82 -11.59 9.23
C GLY A 12 -7.45 -10.68 10.39
N GLN A 13 -7.38 -11.25 11.61
CA GLN A 13 -7.09 -10.48 12.80
C GLN A 13 -5.67 -10.66 13.29
N ASP A 14 -4.96 -11.65 12.77
CA ASP A 14 -3.57 -11.87 13.16
C ASP A 14 -2.68 -10.83 12.54
N MET A 15 -1.81 -10.25 13.35
CA MET A 15 -0.84 -9.28 12.83
C MET A 15 0.18 -10.00 11.98
N ALA A 16 0.54 -9.37 10.88
CA ALA A 16 1.58 -9.86 10.00
C ALA A 16 2.24 -8.68 9.32
N LEU A 17 3.45 -8.87 8.83
CA LEU A 17 4.17 -7.82 8.11
C LEU A 17 3.87 -7.90 6.63
N TYR A 18 3.61 -6.75 6.06
CA TYR A 18 3.37 -6.61 4.62
C TYR A 18 4.21 -5.46 4.08
N GLU A 19 4.61 -5.58 2.83
CA GLU A 19 5.19 -4.46 2.10
C GLU A 19 4.19 -4.04 1.03
N HIS A 20 3.78 -2.79 1.09
CA HIS A 20 2.84 -2.21 0.15
C HIS A 20 3.57 -1.16 -0.67
N VAL A 21 3.72 -1.42 -1.96
CA VAL A 21 4.39 -0.49 -2.87
C VAL A 21 3.34 0.09 -3.79
N PHE A 22 3.30 1.43 -3.90
CA PHE A 22 2.45 2.03 -4.90
C PHE A 22 3.24 2.99 -5.78
N LEU A 23 2.77 3.16 -6.99
CA LEU A 23 3.35 4.04 -7.99
C LEU A 23 2.38 5.17 -8.24
N ALA A 24 2.82 6.40 -8.02
CA ALA A 24 1.99 7.58 -8.20
C ALA A 24 2.35 8.27 -9.53
N ARG A 25 1.38 8.99 -10.07
CA ARG A 25 1.52 9.63 -11.37
C ARG A 25 2.74 10.53 -11.42
N GLN A 26 3.38 10.57 -12.58
CA GLN A 26 4.64 11.30 -12.76
C GLN A 26 4.49 12.81 -12.61
N ASP A 27 3.30 13.34 -12.85
CA ASP A 27 3.08 14.80 -12.82
C ASP A 27 2.78 15.35 -11.44
N LEU A 28 2.78 14.50 -10.41
CA LEU A 28 2.57 14.96 -9.04
C LEU A 28 3.84 15.59 -8.48
N ALA A 29 3.66 16.62 -7.65
CA ALA A 29 4.77 17.17 -6.89
C ALA A 29 5.09 16.25 -5.70
N GLN A 30 6.30 16.36 -5.17
CA GLN A 30 6.71 15.51 -4.04
C GLN A 30 5.76 15.67 -2.85
N ALA A 31 5.29 16.88 -2.58
CA ALA A 31 4.37 17.11 -1.47
C ALA A 31 3.08 16.33 -1.65
N GLN A 32 2.62 16.17 -2.88
CA GLN A 32 1.41 15.40 -3.16
C GLN A 32 1.66 13.90 -2.97
N VAL A 33 2.85 13.44 -3.33
CA VAL A 33 3.23 12.04 -3.11
C VAL A 33 3.33 11.75 -1.62
N ASP A 34 3.91 12.68 -0.86
CA ASP A 34 4.00 12.54 0.59
C ASP A 34 2.61 12.49 1.22
N ALA A 35 1.67 13.28 0.70
CA ALA A 35 0.30 13.27 1.19
C ALA A 35 -0.37 11.93 0.93
N LEU A 36 -0.06 11.29 -0.21
CA LEU A 36 -0.58 9.95 -0.50
C LEU A 36 -0.07 8.94 0.53
N ALA A 37 1.21 9.03 0.86
CA ALA A 37 1.80 8.13 1.86
C ALA A 37 1.18 8.35 3.23
N GLU A 38 0.93 9.59 3.60
CA GLU A 38 0.29 9.91 4.87
C GLU A 38 -1.14 9.40 4.92
N ALA A 39 -1.87 9.54 3.82
CA ALA A 39 -3.24 9.05 3.76
C ALA A 39 -3.28 7.53 3.92
N ALA A 40 -2.36 6.83 3.29
CA ALA A 40 -2.28 5.38 3.43
C ALA A 40 -1.95 4.98 4.86
N THR A 41 -1.02 5.70 5.49
CA THR A 41 -0.66 5.46 6.88
C THR A 41 -1.86 5.64 7.79
N LYS A 42 -2.65 6.69 7.55
CA LYS A 42 -3.83 6.96 8.35
C LYS A 42 -4.87 5.85 8.22
N ILE A 43 -5.06 5.33 7.02
CA ILE A 43 -5.99 4.21 6.81
C ILE A 43 -5.57 3.02 7.66
N VAL A 44 -4.28 2.68 7.64
CA VAL A 44 -3.75 1.55 8.40
C VAL A 44 -3.96 1.78 9.89
N GLU A 45 -3.61 2.97 10.38
CA GLU A 45 -3.66 3.25 11.81
C GLU A 45 -5.09 3.35 12.32
N ASP A 46 -6.00 3.90 11.52
CA ASP A 46 -7.41 3.99 11.90
C ASP A 46 -8.05 2.62 12.05
N HIS A 47 -7.49 1.62 11.39
CA HIS A 47 -8.01 0.25 11.42
C HIS A 47 -7.16 -0.66 12.29
N LYS A 48 -6.39 -0.07 13.22
CA LYS A 48 -5.63 -0.80 14.23
C LYS A 48 -4.40 -1.51 13.70
N GLY A 49 -3.91 -1.08 12.55
CA GLY A 49 -2.61 -1.51 12.06
C GLY A 49 -1.55 -0.49 12.40
N LYS A 50 -0.34 -0.74 11.95
CA LYS A 50 0.78 0.13 12.22
C LYS A 50 1.69 0.16 11.00
N VAL A 51 2.11 1.36 10.61
CA VAL A 51 3.11 1.50 9.56
C VAL A 51 4.46 1.56 10.26
N VAL A 52 5.29 0.55 9.98
CA VAL A 52 6.58 0.39 10.64
C VAL A 52 7.64 1.25 9.97
N LYS A 53 7.52 1.42 8.65
CA LYS A 53 8.53 2.10 7.86
C LYS A 53 7.90 2.65 6.59
N THR A 54 8.34 3.82 6.18
CA THR A 54 7.92 4.44 4.92
C THR A 54 9.18 4.82 4.15
N GLU A 55 9.25 4.40 2.89
CA GLU A 55 10.35 4.76 2.00
C GLU A 55 9.79 5.42 0.76
N THR A 56 10.36 6.54 0.40
CA THR A 56 10.05 7.22 -0.87
C THR A 56 11.27 7.04 -1.76
N TRP A 57 11.07 6.31 -2.87
CA TRP A 57 12.21 5.99 -3.75
C TRP A 57 12.40 7.00 -4.85
N GLY A 58 11.50 7.97 -4.94
CA GLY A 58 11.61 9.03 -5.91
C GLY A 58 10.99 8.70 -7.25
N LEU A 59 11.17 9.61 -8.19
CA LEU A 59 10.63 9.48 -9.54
C LEU A 59 11.56 8.61 -10.35
N ARG A 60 11.03 7.51 -10.90
CA ARG A 60 11.85 6.53 -11.62
C ARG A 60 11.20 6.18 -12.94
N SER A 61 12.05 5.83 -13.91
CA SER A 61 11.59 5.42 -15.23
C SER A 61 10.95 4.05 -15.16
N LEU A 62 9.88 3.89 -15.93
CA LEU A 62 9.19 2.61 -16.06
C LEU A 62 9.72 1.88 -17.29
N ALA A 63 9.72 0.54 -17.24
CA ALA A 63 10.13 -0.28 -18.36
C ALA A 63 9.21 -0.05 -19.56
N TYR A 64 7.94 0.23 -19.30
CA TYR A 64 6.95 0.56 -20.34
C TYR A 64 5.90 1.47 -19.71
N LYS A 65 5.16 2.17 -20.56
CA LYS A 65 4.15 3.11 -20.07
C LYS A 65 3.08 2.42 -19.26
N ILE A 66 2.66 3.06 -18.19
CA ILE A 66 1.51 2.65 -17.40
C ILE A 66 0.59 3.85 -17.33
N ALA A 67 -0.67 3.71 -17.79
CA ALA A 67 -1.65 4.79 -17.77
C ALA A 67 -1.06 6.08 -18.32
N LYS A 68 -0.35 5.97 -19.45
CA LYS A 68 0.30 7.09 -20.16
C LYS A 68 1.46 7.72 -19.42
N ASN A 69 1.91 7.11 -18.31
CA ASN A 69 3.08 7.59 -17.58
C ASN A 69 4.31 6.82 -17.99
N ARG A 70 5.41 7.52 -18.24
CA ARG A 70 6.70 6.90 -18.52
C ARG A 70 7.56 6.79 -17.28
N LYS A 71 7.21 7.54 -16.25
CA LYS A 71 7.87 7.54 -14.96
C LYS A 71 6.81 7.48 -13.88
N ALA A 72 7.22 7.15 -12.69
CA ALA A 72 6.31 7.12 -11.55
C ALA A 72 7.08 7.40 -10.27
N HIS A 73 6.38 7.96 -9.30
CA HIS A 73 6.92 8.10 -7.95
C HIS A 73 6.69 6.78 -7.21
N TYR A 74 7.76 6.20 -6.68
CA TYR A 74 7.69 4.93 -5.96
C TYR A 74 7.66 5.19 -4.47
N VAL A 75 6.68 4.60 -3.78
CA VAL A 75 6.58 4.68 -2.32
C VAL A 75 6.35 3.28 -1.79
N MET A 76 7.08 2.93 -0.74
CA MET A 76 6.94 1.63 -0.06
C MET A 76 6.58 1.86 1.40
N LEU A 77 5.55 1.16 1.86
CA LEU A 77 5.15 1.15 3.27
C LEU A 77 5.32 -0.27 3.80
N GLU A 78 6.02 -0.38 4.92
CA GLU A 78 6.08 -1.65 5.64
C GLU A 78 5.03 -1.59 6.74
N ILE A 79 4.12 -2.54 6.75
CA ILE A 79 2.90 -2.48 7.53
C ILE A 79 2.81 -3.72 8.41
N ASP A 80 2.55 -3.50 9.69
CA ASP A 80 2.25 -4.57 10.64
C ASP A 80 0.76 -4.46 10.97
N ALA A 81 -0.04 -5.37 10.44
CA ALA A 81 -1.49 -5.23 10.52
C ALA A 81 -2.17 -6.56 10.24
N PRO A 82 -3.45 -6.69 10.66
CA PRO A 82 -4.25 -7.82 10.23
C PRO A 82 -4.53 -7.75 8.73
N GLY A 83 -4.82 -8.92 8.13
CA GLY A 83 -5.02 -9.01 6.70
C GLY A 83 -6.20 -8.18 6.19
N ASP A 84 -7.26 -8.03 7.00
CA ASP A 84 -8.41 -7.25 6.59
C ASP A 84 -8.09 -5.75 6.50
N VAL A 85 -7.14 -5.28 7.30
CA VAL A 85 -6.67 -3.90 7.22
C VAL A 85 -5.94 -3.67 5.90
N VAL A 86 -5.11 -4.65 5.51
CA VAL A 86 -4.39 -4.58 4.25
C VAL A 86 -5.37 -4.58 3.08
N ALA A 87 -6.43 -5.40 3.16
CA ALA A 87 -7.43 -5.45 2.11
C ALA A 87 -8.13 -4.09 1.96
N GLU A 88 -8.43 -3.42 3.08
CA GLU A 88 -9.04 -2.10 3.02
C GLU A 88 -8.08 -1.07 2.42
N LEU A 89 -6.81 -1.15 2.79
CA LEU A 89 -5.79 -0.27 2.22
C LEU A 89 -5.72 -0.45 0.70
N GLU A 90 -5.72 -1.70 0.25
CA GLU A 90 -5.66 -1.97 -1.19
C GLU A 90 -6.88 -1.44 -1.91
N ARG A 91 -8.06 -1.57 -1.30
CA ARG A 91 -9.28 -1.06 -1.89
C ARG A 91 -9.20 0.46 -2.06
N GLN A 92 -8.73 1.17 -1.03
CA GLN A 92 -8.59 2.62 -1.09
C GLN A 92 -7.53 3.03 -2.12
N THR A 93 -6.44 2.27 -2.17
CA THR A 93 -5.37 2.56 -3.13
C THR A 93 -5.86 2.38 -4.56
N GLN A 94 -6.63 1.32 -4.79
CA GLN A 94 -7.13 1.01 -6.13
C GLN A 94 -8.03 2.10 -6.68
N ILE A 95 -8.84 2.73 -5.85
CA ILE A 95 -9.77 3.76 -6.32
C ILE A 95 -9.15 5.15 -6.35
N ASN A 96 -7.90 5.29 -5.92
CA ASN A 96 -7.22 6.58 -5.92
C ASN A 96 -6.67 6.86 -7.32
N GLU A 97 -7.13 7.94 -7.93
CA GLU A 97 -6.77 8.26 -9.31
C GLU A 97 -5.31 8.65 -9.47
N ASP A 98 -4.65 9.05 -8.38
CA ASP A 98 -3.24 9.44 -8.44
C ASP A 98 -2.31 8.24 -8.37
N VAL A 99 -2.83 7.06 -8.09
CA VAL A 99 -2.03 5.84 -8.02
C VAL A 99 -2.28 5.03 -9.29
N ILE A 100 -1.20 4.76 -10.03
CA ILE A 100 -1.32 4.06 -11.32
C ILE A 100 -1.09 2.56 -11.18
N ARG A 101 -0.46 2.13 -10.10
CA ARG A 101 -0.22 0.71 -9.84
C ARG A 101 0.13 0.52 -8.38
N TYR A 102 -0.23 -0.62 -7.83
CA TYR A 102 0.20 -0.99 -6.48
C TYR A 102 0.44 -2.49 -6.40
N MET A 103 1.20 -2.89 -5.39
CA MET A 103 1.46 -4.30 -5.12
C MET A 103 1.69 -4.46 -3.63
N THR A 104 1.10 -5.51 -3.06
CA THR A 104 1.29 -5.82 -1.65
C THR A 104 1.81 -7.24 -1.52
N VAL A 105 2.85 -7.41 -0.73
CA VAL A 105 3.47 -8.71 -0.50
C VAL A 105 3.52 -8.95 0.99
N LYS A 106 3.12 -10.16 1.41
CA LYS A 106 3.27 -10.55 2.80
C LYS A 106 4.72 -10.95 3.01
N VAL A 107 5.34 -10.36 4.04
CA VAL A 107 6.74 -10.63 4.34
C VAL A 107 6.82 -11.96 5.08
N ASP A 108 7.69 -12.84 4.57
CA ASP A 108 7.94 -14.13 5.20
C ASP A 108 9.04 -13.94 6.23
N GLU A 109 8.75 -14.29 7.46
CA GLU A 109 9.66 -14.01 8.57
C GLU A 109 10.56 -15.16 8.94
N HIS A 110 10.63 -16.17 8.13
CA HIS A 110 11.50 -17.32 8.45
C HIS A 110 12.97 -17.01 8.33
#